data_29da25a346213a1e0638a62eb458e4bd
#
_entry.id   29da25a346213a1e0638a62eb458e4bd
#
_cell.length_a   1.000
_cell.length_b   1.000
_cell.length_c   1.000
_cell.angle_alpha   90.00
_cell.angle_beta   90.00
_cell.angle_gamma   90.00
#
_symmetry.space_group_name_H-M   'P 1'
#
loop_
_entity.id
_entity.type
_entity.pdbx_description
1 polymer ?
#
loop_
_entity_poly.entity_id
_entity_poly.type
_entity_poly.pdbx_seq_one_letter_code
_entity_poly.pdbx_strand_id
1 'polypeptide(L)'
;MKDIYILGIESSCDETSISIVKNGIEEITTVTNTQIDIHKEYGGVVPEIASRCHVKNITILIEECLEKANMTMDNIDAVAVTYGPGLVGSLLVGIEAAKTLAYVNNKPLVPVNHMSGHIYANNIGKEMKFPLIALVVSGGHTELIYMEDHYKYKRLGATLDDAVGECYDKVARIVNVPYPGGPTIDKWAMEGNHTYDLPLPLNDSTYNFSFSGLKSAVINLVHNEEQRGNEIRKKDLACSFQEVVVDVLVKKTFKALKEYNVNNLILAGGVAANLGLRKKLTEESQKEGINLTIPDMKYCTDNATMIAASGYYAYINGDRADLTLNANSSLDL
;
A
#
# COMPACT_ATOMS: atom_id res chain seq x y z
N MET A 1 16.92 20.60 -17.65
CA MET A 1 16.93 20.72 -16.17
C MET A 1 18.01 19.78 -15.66
N LYS A 2 18.64 20.06 -14.50
CA LYS A 2 19.56 19.11 -13.85
C LYS A 2 18.77 17.91 -13.37
N ASP A 3 19.29 16.69 -13.53
CA ASP A 3 18.70 15.49 -12.93
C ASP A 3 18.74 15.58 -11.39
N ILE A 4 17.68 15.14 -10.74
CA ILE A 4 17.51 15.15 -9.29
C ILE A 4 17.40 13.71 -8.81
N TYR A 5 18.25 13.33 -7.87
CA TYR A 5 18.29 11.98 -7.28
C TYR A 5 17.82 12.03 -5.82
N ILE A 6 16.78 11.25 -5.53
CA ILE A 6 16.23 11.13 -4.17
C ILE A 6 16.57 9.76 -3.62
N LEU A 7 17.19 9.72 -2.43
CA LEU A 7 17.34 8.50 -1.65
C LEU A 7 16.13 8.36 -0.74
N GLY A 8 15.33 7.30 -0.96
CA GLY A 8 14.15 6.97 -0.17
C GLY A 8 14.46 5.93 0.90
N ILE A 9 13.82 6.08 2.05
CA ILE A 9 13.89 5.15 3.18
C ILE A 9 12.47 4.78 3.61
N GLU A 10 12.16 3.47 3.60
CA GLU A 10 10.90 2.90 4.07
C GLU A 10 11.16 1.91 5.18
N SER A 11 10.48 2.10 6.32
CA SER A 11 10.53 1.20 7.48
C SER A 11 9.26 1.22 8.32
N SER A 12 8.12 1.55 7.73
CA SER A 12 6.88 1.83 8.48
C SER A 12 6.24 0.59 9.12
N CYS A 13 6.52 -0.62 8.61
CA CYS A 13 5.90 -1.86 9.06
C CYS A 13 6.94 -2.99 9.19
N ASP A 14 6.98 -3.94 8.27
CA ASP A 14 7.84 -5.12 8.31
C ASP A 14 8.81 -5.24 7.13
N GLU A 15 8.87 -4.26 6.25
CA GLU A 15 9.89 -4.10 5.21
C GLU A 15 10.89 -3.01 5.60
N THR A 16 12.19 -3.33 5.51
CA THR A 16 13.26 -2.33 5.47
C THR A 16 13.67 -2.15 4.03
N SER A 17 13.45 -0.98 3.46
CA SER A 17 13.76 -0.73 2.05
C SER A 17 14.50 0.59 1.86
N ILE A 18 15.47 0.58 0.94
CA ILE A 18 16.23 1.75 0.51
C ILE A 18 16.19 1.81 -1.01
N SER A 19 15.98 2.98 -1.59
CA SER A 19 15.92 3.16 -3.04
C SER A 19 16.51 4.50 -3.46
N ILE A 20 17.03 4.55 -4.69
CA ILE A 20 17.39 5.80 -5.36
C ILE A 20 16.50 5.94 -6.59
N VAL A 21 15.78 7.06 -6.65
CA VAL A 21 14.91 7.40 -7.77
C VAL A 21 15.36 8.72 -8.39
N LYS A 22 15.42 8.74 -9.71
CA LYS A 22 15.76 9.91 -10.51
C LYS A 22 14.49 10.59 -11.01
N ASN A 23 14.39 11.89 -10.77
CA ASN A 23 13.29 12.76 -11.26
C ASN A 23 11.88 12.27 -10.88
N GLY A 24 11.76 11.45 -9.83
CA GLY A 24 10.48 10.91 -9.34
C GLY A 24 9.86 9.82 -10.23
N ILE A 25 10.56 9.34 -11.28
CA ILE A 25 10.02 8.43 -12.29
C ILE A 25 10.90 7.21 -12.53
N GLU A 26 12.22 7.40 -12.54
CA GLU A 26 13.18 6.35 -12.90
C GLU A 26 13.79 5.73 -11.64
N GLU A 27 13.47 4.46 -11.37
CA GLU A 27 14.16 3.68 -10.34
C GLU A 27 15.59 3.38 -10.80
N ILE A 28 16.58 3.87 -10.06
CA ILE A 28 17.99 3.55 -10.31
C ILE A 28 18.33 2.22 -9.64
N THR A 29 17.96 2.07 -8.39
CA THR A 29 18.15 0.83 -7.62
C THR A 29 17.22 0.81 -6.42
N THR A 30 16.87 -0.41 -6.00
CA THR A 30 16.11 -0.67 -4.77
C THR A 30 16.66 -1.92 -4.11
N VAL A 31 16.82 -1.85 -2.80
CA VAL A 31 17.13 -3.00 -1.94
C VAL A 31 16.09 -3.08 -0.84
N THR A 32 15.55 -4.27 -0.63
CA THR A 32 14.49 -4.51 0.35
C THR A 32 14.77 -5.79 1.13
N ASN A 33 14.63 -5.72 2.44
CA ASN A 33 14.63 -6.87 3.34
C ASN A 33 13.26 -6.99 3.98
N THR A 34 12.55 -8.08 3.72
CA THR A 34 11.24 -8.37 4.30
C THR A 34 11.37 -9.25 5.54
N GLN A 35 10.49 -9.04 6.49
CA GLN A 35 10.41 -9.79 7.75
C GLN A 35 9.22 -10.77 7.76
N ILE A 36 8.57 -11.00 6.62
CA ILE A 36 7.36 -11.82 6.50
C ILE A 36 7.58 -13.21 7.14
N ASP A 37 8.71 -13.86 6.89
CA ASP A 37 8.98 -15.21 7.43
C ASP A 37 9.09 -15.22 8.95
N ILE A 38 9.60 -14.16 9.54
CA ILE A 38 9.66 -13.99 11.00
C ILE A 38 8.24 -13.82 11.55
N HIS A 39 7.45 -12.95 10.95
CA HIS A 39 6.12 -12.62 11.44
C HIS A 39 5.07 -13.70 11.19
N LYS A 40 5.30 -14.61 10.24
CA LYS A 40 4.47 -15.83 10.05
C LYS A 40 4.41 -16.68 11.31
N GLU A 41 5.48 -16.80 12.05
CA GLU A 41 5.54 -17.59 13.29
C GLU A 41 4.60 -17.04 14.38
N TYR A 42 4.30 -15.73 14.32
CA TYR A 42 3.42 -15.04 15.27
C TYR A 42 2.00 -14.84 14.75
N GLY A 43 1.74 -15.21 13.48
CA GLY A 43 0.43 -15.03 12.84
C GLY A 43 0.11 -13.56 12.51
N GLY A 44 1.11 -12.70 12.42
CA GLY A 44 1.00 -11.27 12.08
C GLY A 44 2.18 -10.47 12.58
N VAL A 45 2.26 -9.19 12.20
CA VAL A 45 3.37 -8.32 12.56
C VAL A 45 3.41 -8.03 14.06
N VAL A 46 4.58 -8.21 14.65
CA VAL A 46 4.88 -7.87 16.06
C VAL A 46 5.75 -6.62 16.08
N PRO A 47 5.24 -5.46 16.54
CA PRO A 47 5.91 -4.17 16.38
C PRO A 47 7.32 -4.10 16.98
N GLU A 48 7.55 -4.71 18.13
CA GLU A 48 8.86 -4.72 18.79
C GLU A 48 9.88 -5.53 17.98
N ILE A 49 9.49 -6.67 17.43
CA ILE A 49 10.34 -7.50 16.58
C ILE A 49 10.67 -6.75 15.30
N ALA A 50 9.67 -6.13 14.66
CA ALA A 50 9.86 -5.35 13.46
C ALA A 50 10.90 -4.24 13.67
N SER A 51 10.77 -3.44 14.72
CA SER A 51 11.71 -2.36 15.04
C SER A 51 13.14 -2.87 15.21
N ARG A 52 13.33 -3.98 15.92
CA ARG A 52 14.67 -4.59 16.13
C ARG A 52 15.30 -5.11 14.84
N CYS A 53 14.48 -5.63 13.91
CA CYS A 53 14.95 -6.06 12.61
C CYS A 53 15.38 -4.87 11.73
N HIS A 54 14.63 -3.78 11.74
CA HIS A 54 15.02 -2.56 11.04
C HIS A 54 16.38 -2.03 11.52
N VAL A 55 16.61 -1.96 12.83
CA VAL A 55 17.90 -1.52 13.39
C VAL A 55 19.08 -2.36 12.89
N LYS A 56 18.88 -3.67 12.73
CA LYS A 56 19.95 -4.57 12.25
C LYS A 56 20.27 -4.38 10.77
N ASN A 57 19.27 -4.01 9.95
CA ASN A 57 19.38 -4.08 8.51
C ASN A 57 19.61 -2.71 7.85
N ILE A 58 19.14 -1.61 8.45
CA ILE A 58 19.02 -0.32 7.75
C ILE A 58 20.36 0.20 7.22
N THR A 59 21.43 0.15 8.01
CA THR A 59 22.77 0.62 7.57
C THR A 59 23.34 -0.24 6.46
N ILE A 60 23.16 -1.56 6.55
CA ILE A 60 23.62 -2.52 5.55
C ILE A 60 22.91 -2.25 4.22
N LEU A 61 21.59 -2.03 4.25
CA LEU A 61 20.81 -1.78 3.04
C LEU A 61 21.11 -0.42 2.41
N ILE A 62 21.45 0.61 3.22
CA ILE A 62 21.89 1.91 2.69
C ILE A 62 23.21 1.75 1.92
N GLU A 63 24.19 1.08 2.49
CA GLU A 63 25.48 0.81 1.84
C GLU A 63 25.27 -0.01 0.55
N GLU A 64 24.51 -1.10 0.63
CA GLU A 64 24.21 -1.97 -0.52
C GLU A 64 23.50 -1.20 -1.65
N CYS A 65 22.56 -0.30 -1.31
CA CYS A 65 21.83 0.51 -2.29
C CYS A 65 22.78 1.46 -3.05
N LEU A 66 23.64 2.16 -2.32
CA LEU A 66 24.62 3.06 -2.93
C LEU A 66 25.65 2.31 -3.79
N GLU A 67 26.14 1.17 -3.32
CA GLU A 67 27.06 0.32 -4.06
C GLU A 67 26.43 -0.20 -5.36
N LYS A 68 25.22 -0.74 -5.30
CA LYS A 68 24.49 -1.23 -6.50
C LYS A 68 24.23 -0.13 -7.52
N ALA A 69 23.98 1.09 -7.05
CA ALA A 69 23.81 2.25 -7.91
C ALA A 69 25.14 2.78 -8.47
N ASN A 70 26.28 2.31 -7.95
CA ASN A 70 27.60 2.91 -8.19
C ASN A 70 27.61 4.43 -7.92
N MET A 71 26.97 4.82 -6.81
CA MET A 71 26.77 6.21 -6.36
C MET A 71 27.29 6.38 -4.94
N THR A 72 27.52 7.65 -4.58
CA THR A 72 27.81 8.09 -3.20
C THR A 72 26.77 9.14 -2.78
N MET A 73 26.78 9.52 -1.51
CA MET A 73 25.89 10.59 -1.02
C MET A 73 26.10 11.93 -1.71
N ASP A 74 27.24 12.16 -2.37
CA ASP A 74 27.48 13.37 -3.17
C ASP A 74 26.53 13.46 -4.38
N ASN A 75 26.13 12.30 -4.93
CA ASN A 75 25.21 12.20 -6.06
C ASN A 75 23.74 12.43 -5.67
N ILE A 76 23.41 12.33 -4.39
CA ILE A 76 22.05 12.45 -3.86
C ILE A 76 21.70 13.93 -3.62
N ASP A 77 20.54 14.37 -4.09
CA ASP A 77 20.06 15.74 -3.89
C ASP A 77 19.21 15.91 -2.62
N ALA A 78 18.50 14.86 -2.16
CA ALA A 78 17.75 14.86 -0.90
C ALA A 78 17.52 13.44 -0.37
N VAL A 79 17.27 13.34 0.95
CA VAL A 79 16.88 12.09 1.63
C VAL A 79 15.40 12.16 1.99
N ALA A 80 14.60 11.27 1.43
CA ALA A 80 13.19 11.14 1.71
C ALA A 80 12.93 9.96 2.66
N VAL A 81 12.04 10.14 3.64
CA VAL A 81 11.74 9.10 4.62
C VAL A 81 10.27 9.07 4.97
N THR A 82 9.73 7.87 5.13
CA THR A 82 8.40 7.69 5.70
C THR A 82 8.38 8.10 7.15
N TYR A 83 7.51 9.07 7.49
CA TYR A 83 7.34 9.50 8.88
C TYR A 83 5.97 9.11 9.47
N GLY A 84 5.09 8.52 8.65
CA GLY A 84 3.76 8.04 9.03
C GLY A 84 2.84 7.86 7.82
N PRO A 85 1.69 7.17 8.02
CA PRO A 85 1.38 6.33 9.18
C PRO A 85 2.24 5.07 9.24
N GLY A 86 2.23 4.38 10.41
CA GLY A 86 2.96 3.12 10.60
C GLY A 86 3.27 2.80 12.06
N LEU A 87 4.05 1.77 12.28
CA LEU A 87 4.50 1.35 13.61
C LEU A 87 5.55 2.34 14.15
N VAL A 88 5.26 2.99 15.27
CA VAL A 88 6.12 4.06 15.83
C VAL A 88 7.59 3.66 15.93
N GLY A 89 7.87 2.49 16.51
CA GLY A 89 9.26 2.03 16.68
C GLY A 89 9.96 1.76 15.34
N SER A 90 9.24 1.24 14.36
CA SER A 90 9.74 0.99 13.00
C SER A 90 10.01 2.31 12.26
N LEU A 91 9.06 3.24 12.27
CA LEU A 91 9.21 4.58 11.71
C LEU A 91 10.43 5.33 12.26
N LEU A 92 10.62 5.27 13.59
CA LEU A 92 11.74 5.96 14.24
C LEU A 92 13.09 5.46 13.74
N VAL A 93 13.25 4.19 13.41
CA VAL A 93 14.52 3.67 12.87
C VAL A 93 14.85 4.32 11.52
N GLY A 94 13.88 4.38 10.60
CA GLY A 94 14.07 5.04 9.31
C GLY A 94 14.30 6.54 9.44
N ILE A 95 13.54 7.21 10.32
CA ILE A 95 13.66 8.66 10.54
C ILE A 95 15.04 9.01 11.09
N GLU A 96 15.56 8.29 12.09
CA GLU A 96 16.88 8.58 12.66
C GLU A 96 18.01 8.28 11.67
N ALA A 97 17.88 7.22 10.85
CA ALA A 97 18.82 6.97 9.76
C ALA A 97 18.80 8.11 8.72
N ALA A 98 17.62 8.54 8.30
CA ALA A 98 17.46 9.65 7.35
C ALA A 98 18.02 10.97 7.88
N LYS A 99 17.72 11.32 9.13
CA LYS A 99 18.27 12.51 9.80
C LYS A 99 19.80 12.48 9.83
N THR A 100 20.38 11.34 10.20
CA THR A 100 21.82 11.16 10.27
C THR A 100 22.46 11.38 8.90
N LEU A 101 21.93 10.71 7.85
CA LEU A 101 22.42 10.88 6.48
C LEU A 101 22.28 12.31 5.99
N ALA A 102 21.14 12.93 6.21
CA ALA A 102 20.88 14.31 5.81
C ALA A 102 21.84 15.29 6.50
N TYR A 103 22.01 15.15 7.79
CA TYR A 103 22.87 16.02 8.59
C TYR A 103 24.36 15.91 8.21
N VAL A 104 24.89 14.69 8.20
CA VAL A 104 26.31 14.44 7.94
C VAL A 104 26.71 14.86 6.51
N ASN A 105 25.82 14.69 5.54
CA ASN A 105 26.08 14.99 4.13
C ASN A 105 25.51 16.35 3.70
N ASN A 106 25.00 17.15 4.62
CA ASN A 106 24.38 18.46 4.34
C ASN A 106 23.33 18.39 3.22
N LYS A 107 22.44 17.38 3.29
CA LYS A 107 21.34 17.16 2.33
C LYS A 107 19.99 17.52 2.95
N PRO A 108 19.04 18.05 2.17
CA PRO A 108 17.68 18.25 2.62
C PRO A 108 17.04 16.94 3.08
N LEU A 109 16.32 16.99 4.20
CA LEU A 109 15.45 15.90 4.71
C LEU A 109 14.02 16.16 4.24
N VAL A 110 13.38 15.17 3.59
CA VAL A 110 12.05 15.29 3.04
C VAL A 110 11.12 14.29 3.74
N PRO A 111 10.12 14.76 4.50
CA PRO A 111 9.15 13.87 5.13
C PRO A 111 8.13 13.39 4.09
N VAL A 112 7.84 12.10 4.07
CA VAL A 112 6.88 11.50 3.14
C VAL A 112 5.80 10.73 3.91
N ASN A 113 4.55 10.97 3.56
CA ASN A 113 3.43 10.16 4.02
C ASN A 113 3.46 8.80 3.30
N HIS A 114 3.36 7.69 4.05
CA HIS A 114 3.40 6.32 3.52
C HIS A 114 2.32 6.08 2.45
N MET A 115 1.09 6.58 2.66
CA MET A 115 -0.01 6.42 1.70
C MET A 115 0.23 7.24 0.43
N SER A 116 0.84 8.42 0.56
CA SER A 116 1.35 9.17 -0.60
C SER A 116 2.36 8.33 -1.37
N GLY A 117 3.29 7.65 -0.69
CA GLY A 117 4.21 6.70 -1.32
C GLY A 117 3.48 5.70 -2.20
N HIS A 118 2.49 4.96 -1.67
CA HIS A 118 1.70 4.00 -2.45
C HIS A 118 1.05 4.61 -3.69
N ILE A 119 0.53 5.83 -3.59
CA ILE A 119 -0.02 6.54 -4.76
C ILE A 119 1.09 6.78 -5.80
N TYR A 120 2.25 7.29 -5.36
CA TYR A 120 3.37 7.60 -6.24
C TYR A 120 4.13 6.38 -6.79
N ALA A 121 3.90 5.17 -6.28
CA ALA A 121 4.32 3.93 -6.93
C ALA A 121 3.81 3.84 -8.38
N ASN A 122 2.68 4.46 -8.68
CA ASN A 122 2.10 4.57 -10.03
C ASN A 122 2.83 5.57 -10.95
N ASN A 123 3.75 6.37 -10.40
CA ASN A 123 4.52 7.33 -11.19
C ASN A 123 5.82 6.71 -11.74
N ILE A 124 6.20 5.53 -11.26
CA ILE A 124 7.44 4.88 -11.69
C ILE A 124 7.28 4.36 -13.13
N GLY A 125 8.21 4.79 -13.99
CA GLY A 125 8.23 4.47 -15.41
C GLY A 125 7.22 5.23 -16.27
N LYS A 126 6.25 5.93 -15.66
CA LYS A 126 5.21 6.67 -16.39
C LYS A 126 4.59 7.74 -15.50
N GLU A 127 4.62 8.98 -15.96
CA GLU A 127 4.00 10.10 -15.24
C GLU A 127 2.49 9.91 -15.04
N MET A 128 2.03 10.19 -13.81
CA MET A 128 0.62 10.27 -13.48
C MET A 128 -0.05 11.45 -14.21
N LYS A 129 -1.30 11.26 -14.59
CA LYS A 129 -2.12 12.29 -15.25
C LYS A 129 -3.22 12.76 -14.31
N PHE A 130 -3.40 14.07 -14.23
CA PHE A 130 -4.39 14.73 -13.37
C PHE A 130 -5.53 15.38 -14.17
N PRO A 131 -6.72 15.61 -13.57
CA PRO A 131 -7.10 15.10 -12.26
C PRO A 131 -7.25 13.56 -12.27
N LEU A 132 -7.12 12.92 -11.10
CA LEU A 132 -7.29 11.48 -10.98
C LEU A 132 -8.07 11.06 -9.72
N ILE A 133 -8.62 9.85 -9.74
CA ILE A 133 -9.08 9.14 -8.54
C ILE A 133 -8.06 8.05 -8.21
N ALA A 134 -7.65 7.96 -6.95
CA ALA A 134 -6.84 6.88 -6.43
C ALA A 134 -7.69 5.96 -5.54
N LEU A 135 -7.74 4.67 -5.86
CA LEU A 135 -8.20 3.63 -4.96
C LEU A 135 -6.98 3.08 -4.21
N VAL A 136 -6.86 3.44 -2.94
CA VAL A 136 -5.75 3.04 -2.09
C VAL A 136 -6.21 1.92 -1.16
N VAL A 137 -5.65 0.72 -1.33
CA VAL A 137 -6.06 -0.51 -0.64
C VAL A 137 -4.85 -1.26 -0.11
N SER A 138 -4.74 -1.36 1.21
CA SER A 138 -3.61 -2.01 1.89
C SER A 138 -4.07 -2.85 3.09
N GLY A 139 -3.13 -3.37 3.87
CA GLY A 139 -3.42 -4.05 5.12
C GLY A 139 -4.09 -3.16 6.16
N GLY A 140 -3.73 -1.89 6.21
CA GLY A 140 -4.24 -0.92 7.20
C GLY A 140 -5.20 0.14 6.64
N HIS A 141 -5.30 0.30 5.32
CA HIS A 141 -6.07 1.39 4.71
C HIS A 141 -6.96 0.91 3.56
N THR A 142 -8.12 1.54 3.44
CA THR A 142 -9.00 1.42 2.28
C THR A 142 -9.64 2.77 2.04
N GLU A 143 -9.19 3.49 1.03
CA GLU A 143 -9.55 4.89 0.80
C GLU A 143 -9.79 5.19 -0.68
N LEU A 144 -10.69 6.12 -0.94
CA LEU A 144 -10.85 6.79 -2.23
C LEU A 144 -10.38 8.24 -2.10
N ILE A 145 -9.42 8.62 -2.94
CA ILE A 145 -8.77 9.92 -2.92
C ILE A 145 -8.90 10.56 -4.29
N TYR A 146 -9.35 11.80 -4.33
CA TYR A 146 -9.28 12.65 -5.51
C TYR A 146 -7.99 13.48 -5.46
N MET A 147 -7.28 13.52 -6.57
CA MET A 147 -6.11 14.38 -6.73
C MET A 147 -6.33 15.32 -7.92
N GLU A 148 -6.29 16.61 -7.64
CA GLU A 148 -6.35 17.65 -8.67
C GLU A 148 -5.00 17.80 -9.38
N ASP A 149 -3.91 17.66 -8.62
CA ASP A 149 -2.51 17.78 -9.04
C ASP A 149 -1.61 17.06 -8.04
N HIS A 150 -0.29 17.06 -8.27
CA HIS A 150 0.68 16.54 -7.31
C HIS A 150 0.48 17.16 -5.92
N TYR A 151 0.45 16.33 -4.88
CA TYR A 151 0.28 16.70 -3.47
C TYR A 151 -1.02 17.47 -3.13
N LYS A 152 -1.99 17.53 -4.04
CA LYS A 152 -3.31 18.11 -3.79
C LYS A 152 -4.35 17.01 -3.59
N TYR A 153 -4.42 16.49 -2.37
CA TYR A 153 -5.29 15.39 -1.99
C TYR A 153 -6.63 15.87 -1.44
N LYS A 154 -7.70 15.13 -1.79
CA LYS A 154 -9.00 15.22 -1.15
C LYS A 154 -9.52 13.82 -0.90
N ARG A 155 -9.56 13.38 0.37
CA ARG A 155 -10.16 12.11 0.74
C ARG A 155 -11.66 12.16 0.52
N LEU A 156 -12.19 11.29 -0.33
CA LEU A 156 -13.62 11.17 -0.63
C LEU A 156 -14.33 10.24 0.33
N GLY A 157 -13.70 9.14 0.69
CA GLY A 157 -14.17 8.17 1.65
C GLY A 157 -13.06 7.23 2.10
N ALA A 158 -13.29 6.57 3.23
CA ALA A 158 -12.38 5.62 3.84
C ALA A 158 -13.15 4.47 4.48
N THR A 159 -12.46 3.41 4.89
CA THR A 159 -13.08 2.38 5.71
C THR A 159 -13.47 2.94 7.09
N LEU A 160 -14.64 2.50 7.58
CA LEU A 160 -15.16 2.87 8.90
C LEU A 160 -14.74 1.85 9.99
N ASP A 161 -14.16 0.73 9.56
CA ASP A 161 -13.74 -0.37 10.43
C ASP A 161 -12.51 -1.09 9.86
N ASP A 162 -12.56 -2.39 9.64
CA ASP A 162 -11.44 -3.16 9.09
C ASP A 162 -11.05 -2.64 7.69
N ALA A 163 -9.75 -2.51 7.42
CA ALA A 163 -9.26 -2.32 6.07
C ALA A 163 -9.47 -3.60 5.25
N VAL A 164 -9.52 -3.46 3.92
CA VAL A 164 -9.79 -4.61 3.05
C VAL A 164 -8.73 -5.70 3.17
N GLY A 165 -7.44 -5.36 3.26
CA GLY A 165 -6.36 -6.34 3.42
C GLY A 165 -6.45 -7.06 4.76
N GLU A 166 -6.73 -6.33 5.84
CA GLU A 166 -7.00 -6.91 7.15
C GLU A 166 -8.20 -7.88 7.13
N CYS A 167 -9.26 -7.54 6.38
CA CYS A 167 -10.42 -8.40 6.21
C CYS A 167 -10.03 -9.71 5.51
N TYR A 168 -9.21 -9.66 4.44
CA TYR A 168 -8.66 -10.86 3.78
C TYR A 168 -7.88 -11.75 4.76
N ASP A 169 -7.00 -11.19 5.57
CA ASP A 169 -6.20 -11.95 6.55
C ASP A 169 -7.07 -12.55 7.66
N LYS A 170 -8.09 -11.83 8.11
CA LYS A 170 -9.07 -12.34 9.09
C LYS A 170 -9.89 -13.50 8.53
N VAL A 171 -10.36 -13.40 7.29
CA VAL A 171 -11.09 -14.48 6.61
C VAL A 171 -10.18 -15.69 6.35
N ALA A 172 -8.95 -15.46 5.93
CA ALA A 172 -7.94 -16.50 5.75
C ALA A 172 -7.71 -17.32 7.03
N ARG A 173 -7.63 -16.64 8.17
CA ARG A 173 -7.48 -17.28 9.49
C ARG A 173 -8.68 -18.18 9.84
N ILE A 174 -9.91 -17.78 9.49
CA ILE A 174 -11.12 -18.59 9.73
C ILE A 174 -11.03 -19.95 9.01
N VAL A 175 -10.43 -20.00 7.83
CA VAL A 175 -10.25 -21.21 7.04
C VAL A 175 -8.88 -21.86 7.19
N ASN A 176 -8.15 -21.53 8.26
CA ASN A 176 -6.82 -22.05 8.61
C ASN A 176 -5.76 -21.81 7.52
N VAL A 177 -5.75 -20.63 6.94
CA VAL A 177 -4.66 -20.15 6.06
C VAL A 177 -3.70 -19.30 6.91
N PRO A 178 -2.38 -19.56 6.85
CA PRO A 178 -1.40 -18.79 7.60
C PRO A 178 -1.23 -17.37 7.05
N TYR A 179 -0.69 -16.48 7.88
CA TYR A 179 -0.33 -15.11 7.50
C TYR A 179 0.87 -15.09 6.52
N PRO A 180 0.89 -14.19 5.51
CA PRO A 180 -0.23 -13.36 5.05
C PRO A 180 -1.27 -14.18 4.27
N GLY A 181 -2.54 -13.99 4.62
CA GLY A 181 -3.63 -14.79 4.06
C GLY A 181 -4.14 -14.30 2.70
N GLY A 182 -4.06 -12.99 2.47
CA GLY A 182 -4.59 -12.35 1.26
C GLY A 182 -4.17 -13.01 -0.05
N PRO A 183 -2.89 -13.26 -0.31
CA PRO A 183 -2.42 -13.90 -1.55
C PRO A 183 -2.99 -15.32 -1.75
N THR A 184 -3.16 -16.09 -0.67
CA THR A 184 -3.74 -17.44 -0.75
C THR A 184 -5.24 -17.40 -1.05
N ILE A 185 -5.98 -16.47 -0.42
CA ILE A 185 -7.41 -16.26 -0.70
C ILE A 185 -7.60 -15.83 -2.17
N ASP A 186 -6.80 -14.89 -2.68
CA ASP A 186 -6.86 -14.47 -4.09
C ASP A 186 -6.62 -15.65 -5.05
N LYS A 187 -5.58 -16.45 -4.79
CA LYS A 187 -5.31 -17.67 -5.59
C LYS A 187 -6.47 -18.65 -5.55
N TRP A 188 -7.03 -18.94 -4.37
CA TRP A 188 -8.15 -19.85 -4.24
C TRP A 188 -9.41 -19.32 -4.91
N ALA A 189 -9.65 -18.01 -4.85
CA ALA A 189 -10.78 -17.38 -5.53
C ALA A 189 -10.75 -17.58 -7.05
N MET A 190 -9.56 -17.58 -7.64
CA MET A 190 -9.40 -17.85 -9.09
C MET A 190 -9.69 -19.32 -9.47
N GLU A 191 -9.63 -20.24 -8.51
CA GLU A 191 -9.84 -21.67 -8.71
C GLU A 191 -11.24 -22.15 -8.24
N GLY A 192 -11.97 -21.30 -7.51
CA GLY A 192 -13.27 -21.58 -6.93
C GLY A 192 -14.43 -21.12 -7.79
N ASN A 193 -15.64 -21.41 -7.30
CA ASN A 193 -16.90 -20.96 -7.89
C ASN A 193 -17.70 -20.13 -6.89
N HIS A 194 -18.49 -19.19 -7.36
CA HIS A 194 -19.43 -18.45 -6.51
C HIS A 194 -20.58 -19.36 -6.10
N THR A 195 -20.55 -19.87 -4.88
CA THR A 195 -21.54 -20.83 -4.36
C THR A 195 -22.07 -20.48 -2.98
N TYR A 196 -21.46 -19.50 -2.31
CA TYR A 196 -21.90 -19.01 -1.02
C TYR A 196 -22.45 -17.61 -1.15
N ASP A 197 -23.65 -17.40 -0.60
CA ASP A 197 -24.30 -16.08 -0.59
C ASP A 197 -23.79 -15.26 0.59
N LEU A 198 -23.07 -14.17 0.31
CA LEU A 198 -22.50 -13.26 1.29
C LEU A 198 -23.07 -11.86 1.09
N PRO A 199 -23.34 -11.12 2.18
CA PRO A 199 -23.93 -9.79 2.07
C PRO A 199 -22.94 -8.78 1.47
N LEU A 200 -23.45 -7.86 0.65
CA LEU A 200 -22.65 -6.72 0.16
C LEU A 200 -22.32 -5.77 1.32
N PRO A 201 -21.02 -5.50 1.57
CA PRO A 201 -20.63 -4.59 2.64
C PRO A 201 -21.00 -3.15 2.31
N LEU A 202 -21.53 -2.43 3.31
CA LEU A 202 -21.89 -0.99 3.28
C LEU A 202 -22.35 -0.48 1.89
N ASN A 203 -23.49 -1.01 1.42
CA ASN A 203 -24.06 -0.64 0.13
C ASN A 203 -24.93 0.63 0.25
N ASP A 204 -24.31 1.75 0.63
CA ASP A 204 -24.95 3.05 0.76
C ASP A 204 -24.54 4.04 -0.35
N SER A 205 -25.01 5.28 -0.23
CA SER A 205 -24.68 6.35 -1.18
C SER A 205 -23.35 7.05 -0.90
N THR A 206 -22.63 6.72 0.18
CA THR A 206 -21.33 7.32 0.52
C THR A 206 -20.19 6.65 -0.25
N TYR A 207 -18.99 7.23 -0.16
CA TYR A 207 -17.75 6.62 -0.63
C TYR A 207 -17.03 5.80 0.44
N ASN A 208 -17.59 5.73 1.67
CA ASN A 208 -16.99 4.97 2.75
C ASN A 208 -17.14 3.47 2.52
N PHE A 209 -16.24 2.71 3.14
CA PHE A 209 -16.23 1.26 3.13
C PHE A 209 -16.44 0.71 4.55
N SER A 210 -16.82 -0.56 4.66
CA SER A 210 -16.92 -1.28 5.93
C SER A 210 -16.85 -2.78 5.64
N PHE A 211 -15.93 -3.49 6.24
CA PHE A 211 -15.71 -4.92 5.98
C PHE A 211 -15.91 -5.82 7.20
N SER A 212 -16.07 -5.26 8.40
CA SER A 212 -16.27 -6.04 9.64
C SER A 212 -17.52 -6.92 9.60
N GLY A 213 -18.61 -6.43 8.98
CA GLY A 213 -19.85 -7.18 8.78
C GLY A 213 -19.67 -8.40 7.87
N LEU A 214 -18.86 -8.26 6.82
CA LEU A 214 -18.57 -9.37 5.91
C LEU A 214 -17.76 -10.47 6.60
N LYS A 215 -16.76 -10.10 7.41
CA LYS A 215 -16.03 -11.05 8.25
C LYS A 215 -16.99 -11.85 9.16
N SER A 216 -17.90 -11.16 9.83
CA SER A 216 -18.89 -11.80 10.71
C SER A 216 -19.82 -12.75 9.93
N ALA A 217 -20.21 -12.37 8.70
CA ALA A 217 -21.01 -13.22 7.84
C ALA A 217 -20.26 -14.51 7.46
N VAL A 218 -18.97 -14.42 7.15
CA VAL A 218 -18.12 -15.59 6.86
C VAL A 218 -18.00 -16.51 8.09
N ILE A 219 -17.77 -15.95 9.28
CA ILE A 219 -17.73 -16.74 10.53
C ILE A 219 -19.03 -17.52 10.72
N ASN A 220 -20.17 -16.83 10.60
CA ASN A 220 -21.48 -17.43 10.77
C ASN A 220 -21.75 -18.52 9.71
N LEU A 221 -21.35 -18.28 8.45
CA LEU A 221 -21.48 -19.25 7.38
C LEU A 221 -20.69 -20.52 7.68
N VAL A 222 -19.41 -20.39 8.04
CA VAL A 222 -18.54 -21.54 8.36
C VAL A 222 -19.13 -22.34 9.53
N HIS A 223 -19.51 -21.65 10.62
CA HIS A 223 -20.09 -22.29 11.78
C HIS A 223 -21.42 -23.05 11.45
N ASN A 224 -22.30 -22.43 10.65
CA ASN A 224 -23.56 -23.06 10.25
C ASN A 224 -23.35 -24.31 9.38
N GLU A 225 -22.39 -24.28 8.45
CA GLU A 225 -22.08 -25.46 7.63
C GLU A 225 -21.45 -26.57 8.47
N GLU A 226 -20.55 -26.28 9.39
CA GLU A 226 -19.99 -27.24 10.34
C GLU A 226 -21.09 -27.89 11.23
N GLN A 227 -22.04 -27.08 11.73
CA GLN A 227 -23.18 -27.62 12.51
C GLN A 227 -24.08 -28.55 11.68
N ARG A 228 -24.18 -28.31 10.37
CA ARG A 228 -24.92 -29.21 9.45
C ARG A 228 -24.13 -30.45 9.05
N GLY A 229 -22.86 -30.57 9.51
CA GLY A 229 -21.96 -31.66 9.13
C GLY A 229 -21.36 -31.50 7.74
N ASN A 230 -21.42 -30.33 7.16
CA ASN A 230 -20.83 -30.03 5.86
C ASN A 230 -19.39 -29.51 6.01
N GLU A 231 -18.51 -29.93 5.13
CA GLU A 231 -17.17 -29.35 5.01
C GLU A 231 -17.22 -28.11 4.13
N ILE A 232 -16.56 -27.03 4.58
CA ILE A 232 -16.43 -25.80 3.79
C ILE A 232 -15.54 -26.02 2.58
N ARG A 233 -16.07 -25.74 1.40
CA ARG A 233 -15.30 -25.67 0.16
C ARG A 233 -14.51 -24.37 0.12
N LYS A 234 -13.27 -24.41 0.64
CA LYS A 234 -12.45 -23.23 0.88
C LYS A 234 -12.24 -22.34 -0.37
N LYS A 235 -12.06 -22.96 -1.55
CA LYS A 235 -11.90 -22.23 -2.82
C LYS A 235 -13.17 -21.50 -3.23
N ASP A 236 -14.32 -22.14 -3.06
CA ASP A 236 -15.61 -21.55 -3.37
C ASP A 236 -15.94 -20.40 -2.41
N LEU A 237 -15.61 -20.59 -1.12
CA LEU A 237 -15.75 -19.50 -0.14
C LEU A 237 -14.85 -18.32 -0.48
N ALA A 238 -13.59 -18.57 -0.85
CA ALA A 238 -12.66 -17.53 -1.29
C ALA A 238 -13.18 -16.78 -2.53
N CYS A 239 -13.73 -17.52 -3.52
CA CYS A 239 -14.35 -16.92 -4.71
C CYS A 239 -15.52 -16.01 -4.34
N SER A 240 -16.49 -16.54 -3.58
CA SER A 240 -17.68 -15.79 -3.17
C SER A 240 -17.33 -14.56 -2.33
N PHE A 241 -16.37 -14.69 -1.41
CA PHE A 241 -15.87 -13.57 -0.60
C PHE A 241 -15.19 -12.50 -1.44
N GLN A 242 -14.26 -12.90 -2.33
CA GLN A 242 -13.51 -11.95 -3.17
C GLN A 242 -14.42 -11.20 -4.13
N GLU A 243 -15.39 -11.86 -4.76
CA GLU A 243 -16.34 -11.20 -5.65
C GLU A 243 -17.10 -10.08 -4.95
N VAL A 244 -17.62 -10.33 -3.75
CA VAL A 244 -18.34 -9.32 -2.96
C VAL A 244 -17.44 -8.15 -2.57
N VAL A 245 -16.21 -8.41 -2.17
CA VAL A 245 -15.22 -7.36 -1.83
C VAL A 245 -14.88 -6.53 -3.06
N VAL A 246 -14.53 -7.18 -4.16
CA VAL A 246 -14.13 -6.51 -5.40
C VAL A 246 -15.29 -5.68 -5.97
N ASP A 247 -16.51 -6.21 -5.94
CA ASP A 247 -17.69 -5.51 -6.46
C ASP A 247 -17.95 -4.20 -5.70
N VAL A 248 -17.83 -4.17 -4.38
CA VAL A 248 -18.03 -2.94 -3.61
C VAL A 248 -16.92 -1.92 -3.84
N LEU A 249 -15.66 -2.37 -3.94
CA LEU A 249 -14.53 -1.50 -4.25
C LEU A 249 -14.70 -0.84 -5.63
N VAL A 250 -14.97 -1.64 -6.65
CA VAL A 250 -15.14 -1.19 -8.03
C VAL A 250 -16.36 -0.27 -8.15
N LYS A 251 -17.51 -0.66 -7.62
CA LYS A 251 -18.75 0.14 -7.66
C LYS A 251 -18.56 1.54 -7.10
N LYS A 252 -17.95 1.68 -5.91
CA LYS A 252 -17.72 2.99 -5.27
C LYS A 252 -16.65 3.80 -6.00
N THR A 253 -15.63 3.15 -6.55
CA THR A 253 -14.59 3.81 -7.36
C THR A 253 -15.16 4.41 -8.64
N PHE A 254 -15.94 3.65 -9.40
CA PHE A 254 -16.55 4.14 -10.66
C PHE A 254 -17.64 5.17 -10.41
N LYS A 255 -18.35 5.08 -9.27
CA LYS A 255 -19.23 6.17 -8.82
C LYS A 255 -18.45 7.47 -8.62
N ALA A 256 -17.28 7.42 -7.94
CA ALA A 256 -16.45 8.60 -7.72
C ALA A 256 -15.93 9.19 -9.04
N LEU A 257 -15.43 8.36 -9.97
CA LEU A 257 -14.97 8.80 -11.29
C LEU A 257 -16.07 9.56 -12.03
N LYS A 258 -17.30 9.04 -12.03
CA LYS A 258 -18.45 9.64 -12.69
C LYS A 258 -18.89 10.95 -12.04
N GLU A 259 -19.02 10.99 -10.71
CA GLU A 259 -19.52 12.17 -10.00
C GLU A 259 -18.50 13.32 -10.00
N TYR A 260 -17.19 13.02 -10.03
CA TYR A 260 -16.11 14.00 -10.13
C TYR A 260 -15.72 14.32 -11.58
N ASN A 261 -16.33 13.64 -12.57
CA ASN A 261 -16.02 13.78 -13.99
C ASN A 261 -14.52 13.61 -14.30
N VAL A 262 -13.92 12.54 -13.78
CA VAL A 262 -12.49 12.22 -13.88
C VAL A 262 -12.31 10.94 -14.71
N ASN A 263 -11.35 10.95 -15.64
CA ASN A 263 -11.08 9.84 -16.53
C ASN A 263 -9.77 9.10 -16.22
N ASN A 264 -9.04 9.50 -15.18
CA ASN A 264 -7.82 8.82 -14.76
C ASN A 264 -8.04 8.13 -13.41
N LEU A 265 -7.77 6.84 -13.37
CA LEU A 265 -7.85 5.99 -12.19
C LEU A 265 -6.49 5.38 -11.90
N ILE A 266 -6.08 5.42 -10.65
CA ILE A 266 -4.94 4.63 -10.17
C ILE A 266 -5.36 3.67 -9.08
N LEU A 267 -4.74 2.48 -9.08
CA LEU A 267 -4.84 1.50 -8.00
C LEU A 267 -3.54 1.53 -7.20
N ALA A 268 -3.61 1.58 -5.88
CA ALA A 268 -2.44 1.72 -5.01
C ALA A 268 -2.54 0.87 -3.74
N GLY A 269 -1.41 0.58 -3.10
CA GLY A 269 -1.32 -0.19 -1.86
C GLY A 269 -1.14 -1.69 -2.07
N GLY A 270 -0.85 -2.43 -0.99
CA GLY A 270 -0.52 -3.87 -1.05
C GLY A 270 -1.59 -4.75 -1.69
N VAL A 271 -2.87 -4.44 -1.47
CA VAL A 271 -3.99 -5.17 -2.10
C VAL A 271 -4.12 -4.86 -3.60
N ALA A 272 -3.40 -3.88 -4.12
CA ALA A 272 -3.25 -3.69 -5.57
C ALA A 272 -2.57 -4.90 -6.27
N ALA A 273 -1.94 -5.79 -5.54
CA ALA A 273 -1.45 -7.07 -6.04
C ALA A 273 -2.55 -8.11 -6.32
N ASN A 274 -3.76 -7.94 -5.75
CA ASN A 274 -4.87 -8.88 -5.91
C ASN A 274 -5.32 -8.98 -7.38
N LEU A 275 -5.25 -10.19 -7.94
CA LEU A 275 -5.52 -10.44 -9.35
C LEU A 275 -6.99 -10.26 -9.72
N GLY A 276 -7.91 -10.63 -8.83
CA GLY A 276 -9.34 -10.44 -9.02
C GLY A 276 -9.71 -8.95 -9.12
N LEU A 277 -9.16 -8.12 -8.23
CA LEU A 277 -9.37 -6.66 -8.25
C LEU A 277 -8.78 -6.02 -9.52
N ARG A 278 -7.53 -6.36 -9.88
CA ARG A 278 -6.88 -5.90 -11.11
C ARG A 278 -7.71 -6.21 -12.35
N LYS A 279 -8.16 -7.46 -12.46
CA LYS A 279 -8.98 -7.92 -13.58
C LYS A 279 -10.26 -7.11 -13.69
N LYS A 280 -11.03 -7.01 -12.61
CA LYS A 280 -12.33 -6.31 -12.60
C LYS A 280 -12.19 -4.82 -12.91
N LEU A 281 -11.19 -4.13 -12.29
CA LEU A 281 -10.91 -2.73 -12.59
C LEU A 281 -10.51 -2.52 -14.06
N THR A 282 -9.72 -3.43 -14.63
CA THR A 282 -9.31 -3.35 -16.04
C THR A 282 -10.52 -3.50 -16.97
N GLU A 283 -11.38 -4.50 -16.72
CA GLU A 283 -12.59 -4.75 -17.51
C GLU A 283 -13.56 -3.55 -17.48
N GLU A 284 -13.84 -3.02 -16.26
CA GLU A 284 -14.74 -1.88 -16.13
C GLU A 284 -14.14 -0.60 -16.70
N SER A 285 -12.82 -0.37 -16.54
CA SER A 285 -12.13 0.78 -17.12
C SER A 285 -12.18 0.77 -18.64
N GLN A 286 -12.03 -0.41 -19.27
CA GLN A 286 -12.17 -0.54 -20.72
C GLN A 286 -13.59 -0.24 -21.21
N LYS A 287 -14.62 -0.68 -20.47
CA LYS A 287 -16.03 -0.42 -20.81
C LYS A 287 -16.38 1.08 -20.71
N GLU A 288 -15.89 1.74 -19.66
CA GLU A 288 -16.22 3.14 -19.36
C GLU A 288 -15.23 4.14 -19.98
N GLY A 289 -14.20 3.69 -20.70
CA GLY A 289 -13.19 4.55 -21.32
C GLY A 289 -12.28 5.26 -20.32
N ILE A 290 -12.02 4.65 -19.17
CA ILE A 290 -11.17 5.18 -18.10
C ILE A 290 -9.70 4.79 -18.30
N ASN A 291 -8.80 5.74 -18.11
CA ASN A 291 -7.34 5.52 -18.13
C ASN A 291 -6.91 4.92 -16.79
N LEU A 292 -6.82 3.60 -16.70
CA LEU A 292 -6.37 2.90 -15.51
C LEU A 292 -4.84 2.79 -15.50
N THR A 293 -4.21 3.15 -14.39
CA THR A 293 -2.82 2.84 -14.09
C THR A 293 -2.77 1.94 -12.85
N ILE A 294 -2.04 0.84 -12.97
CA ILE A 294 -1.80 -0.13 -11.90
C ILE A 294 -0.28 -0.29 -11.78
N PRO A 295 0.31 -0.26 -10.58
CA PRO A 295 1.76 -0.39 -10.44
C PRO A 295 2.19 -1.82 -10.76
N ASP A 296 3.44 -1.98 -11.17
CA ASP A 296 4.06 -3.31 -11.27
C ASP A 296 3.99 -4.03 -9.92
N MET A 297 3.92 -5.35 -9.95
CA MET A 297 3.76 -6.18 -8.74
C MET A 297 4.79 -5.87 -7.66
N LYS A 298 6.03 -5.58 -8.05
CA LYS A 298 7.12 -5.25 -7.14
C LYS A 298 6.95 -3.93 -6.37
N TYR A 299 6.06 -3.05 -6.85
CA TYR A 299 5.77 -1.75 -6.20
C TYR A 299 4.45 -1.74 -5.44
N CYS A 300 3.71 -2.84 -5.40
CA CYS A 300 2.45 -2.91 -4.66
C CYS A 300 2.67 -2.95 -3.15
N THR A 301 3.65 -3.75 -2.68
CA THR A 301 4.02 -3.84 -1.27
C THR A 301 4.93 -2.69 -0.85
N ASP A 302 5.19 -2.56 0.45
CA ASP A 302 6.02 -1.50 1.01
C ASP A 302 7.43 -1.53 0.44
N ASN A 303 7.85 -0.41 -0.12
CA ASN A 303 9.16 -0.26 -0.76
C ASN A 303 9.63 1.20 -0.74
N ALA A 304 10.93 1.42 -0.77
CA ALA A 304 11.49 2.76 -0.74
C ALA A 304 11.41 3.50 -2.08
N THR A 305 11.19 2.79 -3.20
CA THR A 305 11.02 3.43 -4.52
C THR A 305 9.81 4.34 -4.52
N MET A 306 8.69 3.90 -3.92
CA MET A 306 7.48 4.69 -3.78
C MET A 306 7.72 5.95 -2.92
N ILE A 307 8.56 5.84 -1.89
CA ILE A 307 8.91 6.94 -0.99
C ILE A 307 9.83 7.94 -1.69
N ALA A 308 10.83 7.46 -2.42
CA ALA A 308 11.70 8.32 -3.20
C ALA A 308 10.95 9.05 -4.33
N ALA A 309 10.02 8.36 -5.00
CA ALA A 309 9.17 8.96 -6.03
C ALA A 309 8.28 10.08 -5.47
N SER A 310 7.56 9.80 -4.37
CA SER A 310 6.77 10.80 -3.66
C SER A 310 7.65 11.93 -3.12
N GLY A 311 8.80 11.59 -2.54
CA GLY A 311 9.79 12.53 -2.02
C GLY A 311 10.34 13.50 -3.06
N TYR A 312 10.45 13.09 -4.32
CA TYR A 312 10.84 13.99 -5.40
C TYR A 312 9.85 15.16 -5.55
N TYR A 313 8.56 14.85 -5.60
CA TYR A 313 7.53 15.89 -5.76
C TYR A 313 7.41 16.76 -4.51
N ALA A 314 7.54 16.18 -3.31
CA ALA A 314 7.65 16.96 -2.08
C ALA A 314 8.89 17.89 -2.11
N TYR A 315 10.02 17.34 -2.57
CA TYR A 315 11.28 18.11 -2.69
C TYR A 315 11.16 19.31 -3.64
N ILE A 316 10.60 19.13 -4.84
CA ILE A 316 10.46 20.25 -5.80
C ILE A 316 9.38 21.25 -5.36
N ASN A 317 8.39 20.80 -4.58
CA ASN A 317 7.38 21.66 -3.97
C ASN A 317 7.90 22.49 -2.78
N GLY A 318 9.12 22.20 -2.31
CA GLY A 318 9.76 22.93 -1.23
C GLY A 318 9.58 22.32 0.17
N ASP A 319 8.96 21.14 0.26
CA ASP A 319 8.75 20.44 1.54
C ASP A 319 10.09 20.00 2.14
N ARG A 320 10.33 20.41 3.37
CA ARG A 320 11.55 20.10 4.13
C ARG A 320 11.21 19.89 5.60
N ALA A 321 11.94 19.00 6.22
CA ALA A 321 11.91 18.82 7.65
C ALA A 321 13.28 19.21 8.25
N ASP A 322 13.25 19.57 9.50
CA ASP A 322 14.45 19.71 10.33
C ASP A 322 14.70 18.44 11.15
N LEU A 323 15.71 18.47 12.00
CA LEU A 323 16.08 17.33 12.85
C LEU A 323 15.09 17.05 13.99
N THR A 324 14.03 17.83 14.15
CA THR A 324 12.94 17.57 15.10
C THR A 324 11.86 16.66 14.53
N LEU A 325 11.93 16.27 13.24
CA LEU A 325 11.00 15.32 12.61
C LEU A 325 10.82 14.09 13.50
N ASN A 326 9.57 13.69 13.71
CA ASN A 326 9.23 12.55 14.54
C ASN A 326 8.17 11.67 13.89
N ALA A 327 8.04 10.44 14.36
CA ALA A 327 7.04 9.50 13.88
C ALA A 327 5.62 9.95 14.23
N ASN A 328 4.71 9.79 13.26
CA ASN A 328 3.28 9.98 13.45
C ASN A 328 2.52 8.73 12.98
N SER A 329 2.15 7.86 13.91
CA SER A 329 1.50 6.58 13.61
C SER A 329 0.11 6.70 12.98
N SER A 330 -0.55 7.85 13.14
CA SER A 330 -1.93 8.10 12.68
C SER A 330 -1.98 9.27 11.70
N LEU A 331 -0.91 9.44 10.91
CA LEU A 331 -0.83 10.52 9.94
C LEU A 331 -1.85 10.33 8.82
N ASP A 332 -2.73 11.30 8.63
CA ASP A 332 -3.63 11.39 7.47
C ASP A 332 -2.89 11.97 6.23
N LEU A 333 -3.44 11.69 5.01
CA LEU A 333 -3.01 12.32 3.76
C LEU A 333 -3.44 13.78 3.69
#